data_23607d65af3d07518cee1c057e354008
#
_entry.id   23607d65af3d07518cee1c057e354008
#
_cell.length_a   1.000
_cell.length_b   1.000
_cell.length_c   1.000
_cell.angle_alpha   90.00
_cell.angle_beta   90.00
_cell.angle_gamma   90.00
#
_symmetry.space_group_name_H-M   'P 1'
#
loop_
_entity.id
_entity.type
_entity.pdbx_description
1 polymer ?
#
loop_
_entity_poly.entity_id
_entity_poly.type
_entity_poly.pdbx_seq_one_letter_code
_entity_poly.pdbx_strand_id
1 'polypeptide(L)'
;LTENDKAYLNQSFENGMYVEGYITLEAASGSKVDMNIPYLAFYGDWTVAPMFDLSYYETNADELNEGINEEDKTKADAYATRPIGGTQDDYVSYMGSYYFMQDPEDIVIAATRDYVALSNQVGTIHSLRFVWAGLLRNAQRIEIQITDDATGEVIFETVDTDVRKSYGDGGSIYPANVESEFDTMDYNLANNSEYTVTLTGYMDYGEDGGIHTNKSNVFTFPLTVDFEAPTVQDVEYYYEYDKAEKKNKLFAKVSVYDNH
;
A
#
# COMPACT_ATOMS: atom_id res chain seq x y z
N LEU A 1 22.13 29.83 10.00
CA LEU A 1 23.00 28.66 9.99
C LEU A 1 24.24 28.96 9.16
N THR A 2 25.41 28.70 9.69
CA THR A 2 26.68 28.76 8.94
C THR A 2 26.79 27.55 8.00
N GLU A 3 27.69 27.58 7.03
CA GLU A 3 27.94 26.44 6.15
C GLU A 3 28.41 25.20 6.93
N ASN A 4 29.14 25.39 8.02
CA ASN A 4 29.58 24.30 8.91
C ASN A 4 28.36 23.67 9.64
N ASP A 5 27.42 24.51 10.10
CA ASP A 5 26.19 24.02 10.74
C ASP A 5 25.36 23.20 9.76
N LYS A 6 25.23 23.69 8.53
CA LYS A 6 24.50 22.97 7.47
C LYS A 6 25.16 21.63 7.13
N ALA A 7 26.52 21.62 7.01
CA ALA A 7 27.24 20.38 6.73
C ALA A 7 27.04 19.35 7.85
N TYR A 8 27.11 19.78 9.11
CA TYR A 8 26.84 18.92 10.26
C TYR A 8 25.40 18.38 10.26
N LEU A 9 24.43 19.26 10.04
CA LEU A 9 23.02 18.87 10.02
C LEU A 9 22.71 17.88 8.89
N ASN A 10 23.24 18.12 7.69
CA ASN A 10 23.05 17.22 6.55
C ASN A 10 23.70 15.85 6.77
N GLN A 11 24.81 15.80 7.48
CA GLN A 11 25.48 14.54 7.82
C GLN A 11 24.74 13.77 8.92
N SER A 12 24.16 14.48 9.89
CA SER A 12 23.55 13.88 11.08
C SER A 12 22.07 13.55 10.87
N PHE A 13 21.41 14.23 9.95
CA PHE A 13 19.97 14.13 9.68
C PHE A 13 19.73 14.04 8.18
N GLU A 14 20.01 12.89 7.61
CA GLU A 14 19.92 12.63 6.17
C GLU A 14 18.53 12.92 5.61
N ASN A 15 17.49 12.62 6.38
CA ASN A 15 16.09 12.86 6.02
C ASN A 15 15.53 14.21 6.52
N GLY A 16 16.41 15.12 6.93
CA GLY A 16 16.04 16.40 7.53
C GLY A 16 15.63 16.30 9.01
N MET A 17 15.32 17.43 9.61
CA MET A 17 14.93 17.51 11.02
C MET A 17 13.93 18.62 11.28
N TYR A 18 13.13 18.46 12.32
CA TYR A 18 12.30 19.53 12.83
C TYR A 18 13.10 20.46 13.74
N VAL A 19 12.85 21.75 13.59
CA VAL A 19 13.42 22.82 14.43
C VAL A 19 12.27 23.55 15.10
N GLU A 20 12.29 23.61 16.40
CA GLU A 20 11.28 24.32 17.18
C GLU A 20 11.91 25.42 18.04
N GLY A 21 11.10 26.40 18.41
CA GLY A 21 11.53 27.49 19.26
C GLY A 21 10.43 28.51 19.51
N TYR A 22 10.84 29.65 20.07
CA TYR A 22 9.93 30.75 20.35
C TYR A 22 10.46 32.06 19.77
N ILE A 23 9.58 32.83 19.17
CA ILE A 23 9.81 34.23 18.84
C ILE A 23 9.30 35.04 20.01
N THR A 24 10.21 35.73 20.72
CA THR A 24 9.84 36.56 21.85
C THR A 24 9.64 38.00 21.40
N LEU A 25 8.49 38.54 21.71
CA LEU A 25 8.16 39.96 21.52
C LEU A 25 8.26 40.65 22.88
N GLU A 26 9.33 41.40 23.07
CA GLU A 26 9.51 42.14 24.30
C GLU A 26 8.65 43.43 24.31
N ALA A 27 8.00 43.70 25.42
CA ALA A 27 7.22 44.87 25.58
C ALA A 27 8.09 46.16 25.71
N ALA A 28 7.84 47.13 24.88
CA ALA A 28 8.57 48.39 24.89
C ALA A 28 8.34 49.25 26.18
N SER A 29 7.44 48.88 27.04
CA SER A 29 7.16 49.55 28.31
C SER A 29 6.76 48.56 29.40
N GLY A 30 7.14 48.79 30.63
CA GLY A 30 6.92 47.89 31.77
C GLY A 30 5.43 47.70 32.18
N SER A 31 4.50 48.30 31.49
CA SER A 31 3.03 48.12 31.69
C SER A 31 2.39 47.08 30.76
N LYS A 32 3.18 46.45 29.89
CA LYS A 32 2.74 45.43 28.94
C LYS A 32 3.44 44.09 29.22
N VAL A 33 2.84 43.03 28.74
CA VAL A 33 3.34 41.67 28.91
C VAL A 33 4.12 41.29 27.67
N ASP A 34 5.26 40.62 27.83
CA ASP A 34 5.98 40.00 26.76
C ASP A 34 5.15 38.84 26.19
N MET A 35 5.24 38.65 24.90
CA MET A 35 4.55 37.57 24.19
C MET A 35 5.54 36.61 23.54
N ASN A 36 5.21 35.34 23.59
CA ASN A 36 5.98 34.29 22.91
C ASN A 36 5.10 33.64 21.86
N ILE A 37 5.61 33.53 20.65
CA ILE A 37 4.98 32.81 19.55
C ILE A 37 5.79 31.57 19.29
N PRO A 38 5.26 30.36 19.54
CA PRO A 38 5.96 29.13 19.19
C PRO A 38 6.07 29.02 17.67
N TYR A 39 7.18 28.49 17.19
CA TYR A 39 7.33 28.10 15.80
C TYR A 39 7.87 26.67 15.68
N LEU A 40 7.44 26.00 14.62
CA LEU A 40 7.95 24.73 14.16
C LEU A 40 8.37 24.90 12.69
N ALA A 41 9.60 24.55 12.38
CA ALA A 41 10.14 24.57 11.02
C ALA A 41 10.76 23.21 10.68
N PHE A 42 10.95 22.96 9.42
CA PHE A 42 11.67 21.78 8.95
C PHE A 42 12.96 22.23 8.24
N TYR A 43 14.07 21.62 8.60
CA TYR A 43 15.34 21.78 7.92
C TYR A 43 15.62 20.53 7.08
N GLY A 44 15.67 20.67 5.77
CA GLY A 44 15.87 19.59 4.83
C GLY A 44 14.95 19.70 3.62
N ASP A 45 15.05 18.74 2.71
CA ASP A 45 14.12 18.63 1.60
C ASP A 45 12.91 17.78 2.03
N TRP A 46 11.79 18.44 2.30
CA TRP A 46 10.54 17.80 2.70
C TRP A 46 9.99 16.80 1.66
N THR A 47 10.49 16.88 0.43
CA THR A 47 10.04 16.05 -0.68
C THR A 47 10.77 14.72 -0.81
N VAL A 48 11.86 14.52 -0.07
CA VAL A 48 12.68 13.29 -0.14
C VAL A 48 11.96 12.08 0.44
N ALA A 49 11.19 12.28 1.53
CA ALA A 49 10.48 11.17 2.16
C ALA A 49 9.39 10.61 1.22
N PRO A 50 9.29 9.29 1.05
CA PRO A 50 8.34 8.66 0.15
C PRO A 50 6.90 8.91 0.57
N MET A 51 5.99 8.90 -0.39
CA MET A 51 4.55 8.95 -0.16
C MET A 51 3.97 7.54 0.02
N PHE A 52 4.38 6.62 -0.83
CA PHE A 52 4.00 5.21 -0.75
C PHE A 52 5.04 4.44 0.07
N ASP A 53 4.56 3.56 0.93
CA ASP A 53 5.40 2.57 1.59
C ASP A 53 5.73 1.44 0.61
N LEU A 54 6.52 0.49 1.03
CA LEU A 54 6.77 -0.74 0.29
C LEU A 54 5.45 -1.49 0.04
N SER A 55 5.39 -2.27 -1.01
CA SER A 55 4.25 -3.17 -1.23
C SER A 55 4.23 -4.28 -0.17
N TYR A 56 3.07 -4.90 0.01
CA TYR A 56 2.95 -6.04 0.91
C TYR A 56 3.86 -7.22 0.46
N TYR A 57 4.06 -7.38 -0.83
CA TYR A 57 5.00 -8.33 -1.39
C TYR A 57 6.44 -8.00 -1.02
N GLU A 58 6.85 -6.75 -1.20
CA GLU A 58 8.22 -6.30 -0.85
C GLU A 58 8.52 -6.43 0.63
N THR A 59 7.56 -6.13 1.52
CA THR A 59 7.77 -6.27 2.98
C THR A 59 7.92 -7.72 3.42
N ASN A 60 7.38 -8.67 2.67
CA ASN A 60 7.50 -10.11 2.94
C ASN A 60 8.63 -10.78 2.15
N ALA A 61 9.33 -10.06 1.28
CA ALA A 61 10.47 -10.60 0.56
C ALA A 61 11.59 -10.99 1.53
N ASP A 62 12.17 -12.19 1.35
CA ASP A 62 13.22 -12.71 2.23
C ASP A 62 14.41 -11.74 2.34
N GLU A 63 14.74 -11.05 1.25
CA GLU A 63 15.83 -10.07 1.19
C GLU A 63 15.63 -8.88 2.12
N LEU A 64 14.39 -8.37 2.23
CA LEU A 64 14.06 -7.28 3.14
C LEU A 64 13.99 -7.72 4.60
N ASN A 65 13.67 -8.99 4.82
CA ASN A 65 13.54 -9.56 6.15
C ASN A 65 14.83 -10.21 6.66
N GLU A 66 15.90 -10.23 5.84
CA GLU A 66 17.19 -10.76 6.24
C GLU A 66 17.78 -9.97 7.42
N GLY A 67 17.93 -10.62 8.56
CA GLY A 67 18.43 -10.01 9.78
C GLY A 67 17.39 -9.25 10.62
N ILE A 68 16.14 -9.19 10.19
CA ILE A 68 15.03 -8.63 10.97
C ILE A 68 14.40 -9.76 11.80
N ASN A 69 14.13 -9.49 13.08
CA ASN A 69 13.44 -10.46 13.93
C ASN A 69 11.95 -10.53 13.58
N GLU A 70 11.28 -11.63 13.96
CA GLU A 70 9.87 -11.88 13.61
C GLU A 70 8.90 -10.79 14.12
N GLU A 71 9.24 -10.15 15.26
CA GLU A 71 8.42 -9.07 15.83
C GLU A 71 8.50 -7.79 14.96
N ASP A 72 9.68 -7.52 14.40
CA ASP A 72 9.88 -6.35 13.54
C ASP A 72 9.31 -6.58 12.13
N LYS A 73 9.34 -7.82 11.62
CA LYS A 73 8.64 -8.20 10.37
C LYS A 73 7.16 -7.90 10.45
N THR A 74 6.50 -8.28 11.54
CA THR A 74 5.06 -8.03 11.75
C THR A 74 4.73 -6.54 11.79
N LYS A 75 5.64 -5.71 12.29
CA LYS A 75 5.46 -4.24 12.29
C LYS A 75 5.63 -3.64 10.91
N ALA A 76 6.56 -4.14 10.09
CA ALA A 76 6.74 -3.68 8.72
C ALA A 76 5.50 -3.94 7.87
N ASP A 77 4.85 -5.10 8.04
CA ASP A 77 3.63 -5.46 7.32
C ASP A 77 2.45 -4.52 7.61
N ALA A 78 2.41 -3.90 8.78
CA ALA A 78 1.29 -3.09 9.21
C ALA A 78 1.04 -1.83 8.35
N TYR A 79 2.06 -1.33 7.68
CA TYR A 79 2.02 -0.08 6.91
C TYR A 79 2.29 -0.27 5.42
N ALA A 80 2.48 -1.50 4.97
CA ALA A 80 2.76 -1.79 3.57
C ALA A 80 1.65 -1.29 2.64
N THR A 81 2.03 -0.76 1.49
CA THR A 81 1.10 -0.35 0.44
C THR A 81 0.43 -1.58 -0.17
N ARG A 82 -0.90 -1.61 -0.12
CA ARG A 82 -1.70 -2.76 -0.54
C ARG A 82 -2.95 -2.32 -1.29
N PRO A 83 -2.95 -2.34 -2.62
CA PRO A 83 -4.18 -2.22 -3.37
C PRO A 83 -5.07 -3.45 -3.12
N ILE A 84 -6.37 -3.24 -3.17
CA ILE A 84 -7.37 -4.26 -2.85
C ILE A 84 -8.18 -4.56 -4.10
N GLY A 85 -8.19 -5.82 -4.51
CA GLY A 85 -9.22 -6.36 -5.38
C GLY A 85 -10.49 -6.62 -4.56
N GLY A 86 -11.66 -6.33 -5.09
CA GLY A 86 -12.92 -6.52 -4.39
C GLY A 86 -14.07 -6.87 -5.31
N THR A 87 -15.04 -7.61 -4.77
CA THR A 87 -16.31 -7.87 -5.41
C THR A 87 -17.44 -7.18 -4.67
N GLN A 88 -18.64 -7.17 -5.24
CA GLN A 88 -19.85 -6.67 -4.58
C GLN A 88 -20.25 -7.45 -3.32
N ASP A 89 -19.73 -8.66 -3.14
CA ASP A 89 -20.10 -9.61 -2.08
C ASP A 89 -19.10 -9.64 -0.92
N ASP A 90 -18.38 -8.56 -0.66
CA ASP A 90 -17.40 -8.41 0.44
C ASP A 90 -16.16 -9.33 0.36
N TYR A 91 -15.94 -10.05 -0.72
CA TYR A 91 -14.69 -10.76 -0.92
C TYR A 91 -13.57 -9.78 -1.28
N VAL A 92 -12.47 -9.85 -0.54
CA VAL A 92 -11.33 -8.95 -0.68
C VAL A 92 -10.08 -9.78 -0.90
N SER A 93 -9.30 -9.41 -1.92
CA SER A 93 -7.95 -9.92 -2.14
C SER A 93 -6.95 -8.76 -2.05
N TYR A 94 -5.85 -8.98 -1.37
CA TYR A 94 -4.73 -8.03 -1.36
C TYR A 94 -3.77 -8.35 -2.49
N MET A 95 -3.11 -7.32 -3.01
CA MET A 95 -2.08 -7.49 -4.03
C MET A 95 -1.06 -8.56 -3.62
N GLY A 96 -0.84 -9.52 -4.51
CA GLY A 96 0.16 -10.56 -4.35
C GLY A 96 -0.10 -11.57 -3.23
N SER A 97 -1.26 -11.50 -2.57
CA SER A 97 -1.57 -12.39 -1.47
C SER A 97 -2.43 -13.58 -1.90
N TYR A 98 -2.23 -14.70 -1.27
CA TYR A 98 -3.17 -15.81 -1.30
C TYR A 98 -3.56 -16.20 0.13
N TYR A 99 -4.73 -16.80 0.27
CA TYR A 99 -5.20 -17.32 1.55
C TYR A 99 -4.81 -18.77 1.68
N PHE A 100 -4.15 -19.10 2.77
CA PHE A 100 -3.77 -20.44 3.11
C PHE A 100 -4.44 -20.82 4.45
N MET A 101 -5.23 -21.88 4.47
CA MET A 101 -5.83 -22.42 5.69
C MET A 101 -5.00 -23.59 6.19
N GLN A 102 -4.28 -23.40 7.29
CA GLN A 102 -3.59 -24.50 8.00
C GLN A 102 -4.55 -25.30 8.88
N ASP A 103 -5.53 -24.62 9.44
CA ASP A 103 -6.61 -25.17 10.28
C ASP A 103 -7.87 -24.36 9.95
N PRO A 104 -9.11 -24.91 10.06
CA PRO A 104 -10.33 -24.13 9.87
C PRO A 104 -10.43 -22.83 10.68
N GLU A 105 -9.63 -22.70 11.72
CA GLU A 105 -9.60 -21.51 12.59
C GLU A 105 -8.40 -20.58 12.30
N ASP A 106 -7.40 -21.03 11.51
CA ASP A 106 -6.19 -20.27 11.20
C ASP A 106 -6.07 -19.98 9.69
N ILE A 107 -6.41 -18.76 9.31
CA ILE A 107 -6.17 -18.26 7.96
C ILE A 107 -4.81 -17.54 7.97
N VAL A 108 -3.88 -18.07 7.22
CA VAL A 108 -2.61 -17.40 6.95
C VAL A 108 -2.67 -16.72 5.59
N ILE A 109 -2.33 -15.45 5.55
CA ILE A 109 -2.18 -14.70 4.32
C ILE A 109 -0.69 -14.67 4.00
N ALA A 110 -0.31 -15.18 2.84
CA ALA A 110 1.06 -15.10 2.37
C ALA A 110 1.13 -14.25 1.10
N ALA A 111 2.00 -13.27 1.07
CA ALA A 111 2.30 -12.50 -0.11
C ALA A 111 3.46 -13.15 -0.86
N THR A 112 3.20 -13.61 -2.07
CA THR A 112 4.20 -14.31 -2.89
C THR A 112 4.41 -13.69 -4.25
N ARG A 113 3.65 -12.65 -4.57
CA ARG A 113 3.62 -12.04 -5.90
C ARG A 113 3.39 -10.53 -5.75
N ASP A 114 3.84 -9.78 -6.72
CA ASP A 114 3.71 -8.31 -6.78
C ASP A 114 2.67 -7.84 -7.79
N TYR A 115 1.73 -8.68 -8.16
CA TYR A 115 0.67 -8.36 -9.11
C TYR A 115 -0.73 -8.62 -8.56
N VAL A 116 -1.73 -8.09 -9.24
CA VAL A 116 -3.15 -8.36 -9.02
C VAL A 116 -3.70 -9.15 -10.20
N ALA A 117 -4.45 -10.21 -9.93
CA ALA A 117 -5.23 -10.92 -10.94
C ALA A 117 -6.72 -10.61 -10.75
N LEU A 118 -7.39 -10.19 -11.82
CA LEU A 118 -8.82 -9.91 -11.84
C LEU A 118 -9.53 -10.77 -12.89
N SER A 119 -10.70 -11.22 -12.56
CA SER A 119 -11.62 -11.83 -13.53
C SER A 119 -12.56 -10.78 -14.13
N ASN A 120 -13.43 -11.18 -15.05
CA ASN A 120 -14.53 -10.37 -15.57
C ASN A 120 -15.90 -11.07 -15.39
N GLN A 121 -16.00 -11.97 -14.44
CA GLN A 121 -17.21 -12.76 -14.23
C GLN A 121 -17.92 -12.36 -12.93
N VAL A 122 -19.26 -12.36 -12.97
CA VAL A 122 -20.07 -12.14 -11.77
C VAL A 122 -19.78 -13.21 -10.71
N GLY A 123 -19.57 -12.79 -9.48
CA GLY A 123 -19.26 -13.67 -8.35
C GLY A 123 -17.78 -14.03 -8.21
N THR A 124 -16.92 -13.36 -8.99
CA THR A 124 -15.47 -13.46 -8.87
C THR A 124 -14.87 -12.10 -8.47
N ILE A 125 -13.57 -12.04 -8.23
CA ILE A 125 -12.87 -10.78 -8.00
C ILE A 125 -12.67 -10.09 -9.35
N HIS A 126 -13.44 -9.05 -9.64
CA HIS A 126 -13.44 -8.36 -10.92
C HIS A 126 -13.16 -6.86 -10.82
N SER A 127 -13.02 -6.30 -9.61
CA SER A 127 -12.70 -4.90 -9.45
C SER A 127 -11.45 -4.68 -8.61
N LEU A 128 -10.76 -3.59 -8.87
CA LEU A 128 -9.59 -3.11 -8.14
C LEU A 128 -9.95 -1.81 -7.43
N ARG A 129 -9.96 -1.85 -6.11
CA ARG A 129 -10.14 -0.68 -5.26
C ARG A 129 -8.80 -0.18 -4.77
N PHE A 130 -8.60 1.11 -4.85
CA PHE A 130 -7.36 1.75 -4.44
C PHE A 130 -7.40 2.19 -2.98
N VAL A 131 -7.46 1.21 -2.07
CA VAL A 131 -7.39 1.43 -0.63
C VAL A 131 -5.98 1.09 -0.15
N TRP A 132 -5.33 2.02 0.56
CA TRP A 132 -3.92 1.90 0.92
C TRP A 132 -3.72 1.89 2.43
N ALA A 133 -3.16 0.83 2.95
CA ALA A 133 -2.70 0.81 4.33
C ALA A 133 -1.39 1.61 4.51
N GLY A 134 -0.59 1.72 3.45
CA GLY A 134 0.78 2.24 3.50
C GLY A 134 1.00 3.60 2.83
N LEU A 135 0.00 4.49 2.79
CA LEU A 135 0.24 5.86 2.37
C LEU A 135 0.84 6.66 3.54
N LEU A 136 2.12 7.00 3.44
CA LEU A 136 2.89 7.62 4.52
C LEU A 136 2.68 9.12 4.65
N ARG A 137 2.16 9.77 3.60
CA ARG A 137 1.97 11.22 3.52
C ARG A 137 0.63 11.55 2.90
N ASN A 138 0.06 12.72 3.26
CA ASN A 138 -1.10 13.24 2.57
C ASN A 138 -0.73 13.57 1.12
N ALA A 139 -1.62 13.23 0.20
CA ALA A 139 -1.52 13.62 -1.19
C ALA A 139 -2.56 14.72 -1.50
N GLN A 140 -2.15 15.77 -2.20
CA GLN A 140 -3.09 16.72 -2.77
C GLN A 140 -3.92 16.03 -3.85
N ARG A 141 -3.26 15.21 -4.66
CA ARG A 141 -3.93 14.35 -5.63
C ARG A 141 -3.11 13.08 -5.85
N ILE A 142 -3.80 12.04 -6.24
CA ILE A 142 -3.22 10.80 -6.79
C ILE A 142 -3.83 10.61 -8.16
N GLU A 143 -3.00 10.59 -9.19
CA GLU A 143 -3.35 10.22 -10.55
C GLU A 143 -3.17 8.71 -10.69
N ILE A 144 -4.17 8.02 -11.21
CA ILE A 144 -4.19 6.57 -11.38
C ILE A 144 -4.38 6.28 -12.86
N GLN A 145 -3.49 5.49 -13.41
CA GLN A 145 -3.55 5.04 -14.81
C GLN A 145 -3.40 3.53 -14.89
N ILE A 146 -4.14 2.90 -15.80
CA ILE A 146 -3.94 1.50 -16.18
C ILE A 146 -3.61 1.49 -17.66
N THR A 147 -2.45 0.95 -18.00
CA THR A 147 -1.91 0.91 -19.34
C THR A 147 -1.86 -0.54 -19.82
N ASP A 148 -2.35 -0.79 -21.01
CA ASP A 148 -2.21 -2.08 -21.71
C ASP A 148 -0.75 -2.29 -22.13
N ASP A 149 -0.12 -3.35 -21.64
CA ASP A 149 1.31 -3.59 -21.86
C ASP A 149 1.64 -3.99 -23.31
N ALA A 150 0.66 -4.55 -24.04
CA ALA A 150 0.85 -4.95 -25.43
C ALA A 150 0.76 -3.77 -26.40
N THR A 151 -0.09 -2.78 -26.09
CA THR A 151 -0.36 -1.64 -26.99
C THR A 151 0.23 -0.33 -26.51
N GLY A 152 0.47 -0.17 -25.21
CA GLY A 152 0.83 1.08 -24.56
C GLY A 152 -0.35 2.07 -24.43
N GLU A 153 -1.58 1.63 -24.67
CA GLU A 153 -2.78 2.45 -24.53
C GLU A 153 -3.21 2.55 -23.06
N VAL A 154 -3.53 3.76 -22.63
CA VAL A 154 -4.14 3.98 -21.30
C VAL A 154 -5.63 3.64 -21.41
N ILE A 155 -6.05 2.55 -20.74
CA ILE A 155 -7.43 2.07 -20.76
C ILE A 155 -8.28 2.65 -19.64
N PHE A 156 -7.64 3.11 -18.57
CA PHE A 156 -8.30 3.73 -17.41
C PHE A 156 -7.44 4.87 -16.88
N GLU A 157 -8.08 5.99 -16.58
CA GLU A 157 -7.44 7.15 -15.97
C GLU A 157 -8.41 7.85 -15.03
N THR A 158 -7.94 8.16 -13.83
CA THR A 158 -8.72 8.92 -12.85
C THR A 158 -7.82 9.71 -11.91
N VAL A 159 -8.41 10.65 -11.16
CA VAL A 159 -7.70 11.48 -10.19
C VAL A 159 -8.51 11.57 -8.90
N ASP A 160 -7.90 11.17 -7.81
CA ASP A 160 -8.42 11.42 -6.48
C ASP A 160 -7.69 12.58 -5.81
N THR A 161 -8.42 13.46 -5.13
CA THR A 161 -7.87 14.66 -4.50
C THR A 161 -8.00 14.62 -2.99
N ASP A 162 -7.14 15.39 -2.30
CA ASP A 162 -7.17 15.54 -0.84
C ASP A 162 -7.08 14.20 -0.07
N VAL A 163 -6.28 13.28 -0.59
CA VAL A 163 -6.13 11.94 0.00
C VAL A 163 -5.31 12.02 1.27
N ARG A 164 -5.90 11.62 2.38
CA ARG A 164 -5.22 11.59 3.68
C ARG A 164 -4.32 10.37 3.81
N LYS A 165 -3.21 10.56 4.50
CA LYS A 165 -2.30 9.44 4.82
C LYS A 165 -2.98 8.42 5.75
N SER A 166 -2.49 7.20 5.70
CA SER A 166 -2.82 6.17 6.68
C SER A 166 -2.38 6.58 8.09
N TYR A 167 -3.09 6.12 9.09
CA TYR A 167 -2.70 6.35 10.49
C TYR A 167 -3.13 5.18 11.37
N GLY A 168 -2.41 4.99 12.49
CA GLY A 168 -2.74 4.00 13.51
C GLY A 168 -3.25 4.66 14.79
N ASP A 169 -4.26 4.06 15.41
CA ASP A 169 -4.79 4.48 16.71
C ASP A 169 -5.20 3.24 17.52
N GLY A 170 -4.56 3.07 18.68
CA GLY A 170 -4.94 2.04 19.65
C GLY A 170 -4.94 0.59 19.15
N GLY A 171 -4.09 0.26 18.17
CA GLY A 171 -4.01 -1.06 17.55
C GLY A 171 -4.88 -1.23 16.29
N SER A 172 -5.60 -0.18 15.89
CA SER A 172 -6.33 -0.15 14.62
C SER A 172 -5.57 0.67 13.60
N ILE A 173 -5.55 0.19 12.35
CA ILE A 173 -4.99 0.93 11.20
C ILE A 173 -6.14 1.47 10.39
N TYR A 174 -6.07 2.76 10.09
CA TYR A 174 -7.00 3.45 9.20
C TYR A 174 -6.28 3.69 7.88
N PRO A 175 -6.57 2.90 6.84
CA PRO A 175 -5.90 3.03 5.56
C PRO A 175 -6.27 4.35 4.88
N ALA A 176 -5.39 4.86 4.04
CA ALA A 176 -5.74 5.89 3.10
C ALA A 176 -6.79 5.34 2.14
N ASN A 177 -7.88 6.07 1.97
CA ASN A 177 -8.96 5.66 1.08
C ASN A 177 -8.90 6.53 -0.19
N VAL A 178 -8.57 5.87 -1.30
CA VAL A 178 -8.71 6.41 -2.63
C VAL A 178 -10.07 5.92 -3.12
N GLU A 179 -10.95 6.84 -3.51
CA GLU A 179 -12.36 6.51 -3.81
C GLU A 179 -12.54 5.83 -5.17
N SER A 180 -11.55 5.96 -6.04
CA SER A 180 -11.58 5.38 -7.38
C SER A 180 -11.56 3.86 -7.35
N GLU A 181 -12.27 3.27 -8.30
CA GLU A 181 -12.36 1.83 -8.52
C GLU A 181 -12.27 1.55 -10.02
N PHE A 182 -11.55 0.51 -10.40
CA PHE A 182 -11.51 -0.02 -11.74
C PHE A 182 -12.25 -1.36 -11.76
N ASP A 183 -13.30 -1.47 -12.57
CA ASP A 183 -14.07 -2.70 -12.73
C ASP A 183 -13.85 -3.27 -14.14
N THR A 184 -13.29 -4.48 -14.22
CA THR A 184 -13.00 -5.15 -15.50
C THR A 184 -14.25 -5.42 -16.31
N MET A 185 -15.44 -5.49 -15.68
CA MET A 185 -16.70 -5.72 -16.36
C MET A 185 -17.16 -4.52 -17.20
N ASP A 186 -16.64 -3.33 -16.94
CA ASP A 186 -16.93 -2.14 -17.73
C ASP A 186 -16.12 -2.05 -19.03
N TYR A 187 -15.15 -2.98 -19.23
CA TYR A 187 -14.20 -2.97 -20.32
C TYR A 187 -14.23 -4.29 -21.09
N ASN A 188 -13.92 -4.22 -22.37
CA ASN A 188 -13.80 -5.41 -23.23
C ASN A 188 -12.36 -5.92 -23.23
N LEU A 189 -11.91 -6.45 -22.10
CA LEU A 189 -10.56 -6.95 -21.90
C LEU A 189 -10.44 -8.39 -22.45
N ALA A 190 -9.25 -8.75 -22.88
CA ALA A 190 -8.94 -10.09 -23.31
C ALA A 190 -8.53 -10.97 -22.12
N ASN A 191 -8.82 -12.27 -22.23
CA ASN A 191 -8.29 -13.25 -21.28
C ASN A 191 -6.75 -13.33 -21.39
N ASN A 192 -6.07 -13.48 -20.28
CA ASN A 192 -4.61 -13.51 -20.18
C ASN A 192 -3.94 -12.21 -20.70
N SER A 193 -4.62 -11.08 -20.59
CA SER A 193 -4.02 -9.77 -20.90
C SER A 193 -3.35 -9.16 -19.69
N GLU A 194 -2.25 -8.45 -19.96
CA GLU A 194 -1.39 -7.85 -18.94
C GLU A 194 -1.43 -6.33 -19.02
N TYR A 195 -1.43 -5.68 -17.89
CA TYR A 195 -1.53 -4.24 -17.72
C TYR A 195 -0.58 -3.77 -16.63
N THR A 196 -0.11 -2.54 -16.76
CA THR A 196 0.62 -1.84 -15.70
C THR A 196 -0.28 -0.80 -15.05
N VAL A 197 -0.48 -0.94 -13.74
CA VAL A 197 -1.14 0.08 -12.92
C VAL A 197 -0.08 1.04 -12.40
N THR A 198 -0.29 2.34 -12.62
CA THR A 198 0.60 3.41 -12.17
C THR A 198 -0.17 4.40 -11.32
N LEU A 199 0.32 4.65 -10.11
CA LEU A 199 -0.16 5.71 -9.25
C LEU A 199 0.91 6.76 -9.12
N THR A 200 0.52 8.02 -9.37
CA THR A 200 1.41 9.17 -9.19
C THR A 200 0.81 10.09 -8.13
N GLY A 201 1.44 10.14 -6.98
CA GLY A 201 1.04 10.98 -5.86
C GLY A 201 1.74 12.32 -5.88
N TYR A 202 1.01 13.40 -5.69
CA TYR A 202 1.51 14.76 -5.65
C TYR A 202 1.24 15.38 -4.28
N MET A 203 2.23 16.09 -3.79
CA MET A 203 2.15 16.84 -2.53
C MET A 203 2.02 18.32 -2.84
N ASP A 204 1.12 19.00 -2.10
CA ASP A 204 0.97 20.45 -2.20
C ASP A 204 1.87 21.16 -1.19
N TYR A 205 3.03 21.57 -1.64
CA TYR A 205 3.83 22.61 -1.01
C TYR A 205 4.70 23.29 -2.03
N GLY A 206 4.17 24.33 -2.59
CA GLY A 206 4.84 25.19 -3.52
C GLY A 206 5.13 26.55 -2.92
N GLU A 207 6.21 27.18 -3.35
CA GLU A 207 6.49 28.58 -3.00
C GLU A 207 5.41 29.52 -3.51
N ASP A 208 4.70 29.14 -4.55
CA ASP A 208 3.67 29.93 -5.24
C ASP A 208 2.25 29.33 -5.16
N GLY A 209 1.96 28.48 -4.19
CA GLY A 209 0.69 27.76 -4.12
C GLY A 209 0.52 26.74 -5.25
N GLY A 210 1.59 26.41 -5.96
CA GLY A 210 1.65 25.45 -7.04
C GLY A 210 2.04 24.05 -6.56
N ILE A 211 1.61 23.08 -7.34
CA ILE A 211 2.01 21.69 -7.15
C ILE A 211 3.45 21.53 -7.61
N HIS A 212 4.31 20.98 -6.75
CA HIS A 212 5.65 20.57 -7.15
C HIS A 212 5.58 19.31 -8.02
N THR A 213 5.29 19.48 -9.29
CA THR A 213 5.19 18.36 -10.26
C THR A 213 6.50 17.56 -10.41
N ASN A 214 7.63 18.17 -10.07
CA ASN A 214 8.94 17.52 -10.12
C ASN A 214 9.24 16.62 -8.91
N LYS A 215 8.34 16.53 -7.96
CA LYS A 215 8.48 15.81 -6.70
C LYS A 215 7.32 14.84 -6.48
N SER A 216 6.85 14.25 -7.56
CA SER A 216 5.88 13.17 -7.50
C SER A 216 6.51 11.88 -7.01
N ASN A 217 5.74 11.11 -6.27
CA ASN A 217 6.05 9.74 -5.93
C ASN A 217 5.24 8.83 -6.84
N VAL A 218 5.87 7.79 -7.36
CA VAL A 218 5.24 6.85 -8.27
C VAL A 218 5.27 5.46 -7.62
N PHE A 219 4.15 4.78 -7.69
CA PHE A 219 4.01 3.38 -7.32
C PHE A 219 3.39 2.63 -8.50
N THR A 220 3.99 1.51 -8.90
CA THR A 220 3.53 0.69 -10.02
C THR A 220 3.42 -0.77 -9.62
N PHE A 221 2.46 -1.47 -10.21
CA PHE A 221 2.33 -2.91 -10.07
C PHE A 221 1.65 -3.51 -11.30
N PRO A 222 1.93 -4.79 -11.62
CA PRO A 222 1.27 -5.50 -12.69
C PRO A 222 -0.17 -5.88 -12.34
N LEU A 223 -1.05 -5.84 -13.34
CA LEU A 223 -2.41 -6.32 -13.30
C LEU A 223 -2.61 -7.33 -14.43
N THR A 224 -3.07 -8.52 -14.10
CA THR A 224 -3.43 -9.55 -15.05
C THR A 224 -4.93 -9.76 -15.06
N VAL A 225 -5.51 -9.92 -16.23
CA VAL A 225 -6.92 -10.27 -16.38
C VAL A 225 -7.01 -11.75 -16.74
N ASP A 226 -7.65 -12.54 -15.87
CA ASP A 226 -7.81 -13.97 -16.02
C ASP A 226 -9.27 -14.40 -15.85
N PHE A 227 -9.82 -15.04 -16.88
CA PHE A 227 -11.19 -15.54 -16.91
C PHE A 227 -11.25 -17.06 -16.76
N GLU A 228 -10.12 -17.71 -16.67
CA GLU A 228 -10.05 -19.16 -16.55
C GLU A 228 -10.26 -19.58 -15.09
N ALA A 229 -11.07 -20.60 -14.92
CA ALA A 229 -11.28 -21.13 -13.58
C ALA A 229 -10.14 -22.10 -13.23
N PRO A 230 -9.72 -22.17 -11.95
CA PRO A 230 -8.74 -23.14 -11.51
C PRO A 230 -9.19 -24.58 -11.84
N THR A 231 -8.23 -25.42 -12.22
CA THR A 231 -8.47 -26.81 -12.58
C THR A 231 -7.98 -27.77 -11.50
N VAL A 232 -8.84 -28.71 -11.10
CA VAL A 232 -8.45 -29.79 -10.19
C VAL A 232 -7.62 -30.82 -10.96
N GLN A 233 -6.35 -30.98 -10.60
CA GLN A 233 -5.43 -31.92 -11.24
C GLN A 233 -5.47 -33.30 -10.59
N ASP A 234 -5.56 -33.34 -9.26
CA ASP A 234 -5.55 -34.59 -8.50
C ASP A 234 -6.31 -34.45 -7.18
N VAL A 235 -6.88 -35.56 -6.74
CA VAL A 235 -7.55 -35.68 -5.44
C VAL A 235 -7.11 -36.98 -4.77
N GLU A 236 -6.30 -36.84 -3.71
CA GLU A 236 -5.86 -37.94 -2.88
C GLU A 236 -6.65 -38.00 -1.59
N TYR A 237 -7.21 -39.19 -1.28
CA TYR A 237 -7.93 -39.42 -0.03
C TYR A 237 -7.11 -40.19 0.94
N TYR A 238 -7.04 -39.76 2.20
CA TYR A 238 -6.33 -40.46 3.26
C TYR A 238 -7.05 -40.40 4.59
N TYR A 239 -6.73 -41.31 5.49
CA TYR A 239 -7.28 -41.33 6.84
C TYR A 239 -6.23 -40.94 7.86
N GLU A 240 -6.62 -40.06 8.78
CA GLU A 240 -5.84 -39.75 9.98
C GLU A 240 -6.61 -40.15 11.23
N TYR A 241 -5.90 -40.71 12.20
CA TYR A 241 -6.50 -41.07 13.48
C TYR A 241 -6.50 -39.87 14.43
N ASP A 242 -7.66 -39.34 14.72
CA ASP A 242 -7.86 -38.29 15.74
C ASP A 242 -7.82 -38.92 17.13
N LYS A 243 -6.77 -38.58 17.87
CA LYS A 243 -6.55 -39.10 19.24
C LYS A 243 -7.54 -38.54 20.26
N ALA A 244 -8.05 -37.33 20.07
CA ALA A 244 -9.02 -36.70 20.94
C ALA A 244 -10.40 -37.33 20.81
N GLU A 245 -10.84 -37.51 19.57
CA GLU A 245 -12.15 -38.11 19.27
C GLU A 245 -12.11 -39.63 19.15
N LYS A 246 -10.91 -40.23 19.19
CA LYS A 246 -10.66 -41.68 19.07
C LYS A 246 -11.31 -42.33 17.85
N LYS A 247 -11.28 -41.61 16.72
CA LYS A 247 -11.82 -42.09 15.44
C LYS A 247 -10.92 -41.73 14.29
N ASN A 248 -11.06 -42.46 13.16
CA ASN A 248 -10.42 -42.06 11.91
C ASN A 248 -11.23 -40.94 11.25
N LYS A 249 -10.59 -39.87 10.84
CA LYS A 249 -11.13 -38.83 9.99
C LYS A 249 -10.66 -39.05 8.57
N LEU A 250 -11.55 -38.86 7.60
CA LEU A 250 -11.23 -38.87 6.18
C LEU A 250 -10.86 -37.46 5.75
N PHE A 251 -9.72 -37.32 5.11
CA PHE A 251 -9.26 -36.09 4.50
C PHE A 251 -9.12 -36.26 2.99
N ALA A 252 -9.28 -35.16 2.28
CA ALA A 252 -8.97 -35.08 0.86
C ALA A 252 -7.85 -34.04 0.66
N LYS A 253 -6.75 -34.44 0.04
CA LYS A 253 -5.73 -33.53 -0.47
C LYS A 253 -6.06 -33.25 -1.93
N VAL A 254 -6.33 -32.02 -2.24
CA VAL A 254 -6.73 -31.58 -3.59
C VAL A 254 -5.58 -30.76 -4.17
N SER A 255 -5.08 -31.18 -5.33
CA SER A 255 -4.14 -30.40 -6.12
C SER A 255 -4.90 -29.58 -7.14
N VAL A 256 -4.76 -28.27 -7.08
CA VAL A 256 -5.40 -27.31 -7.96
C VAL A 256 -4.32 -26.56 -8.71
N TYR A 257 -4.58 -26.31 -9.96
CA TYR A 257 -3.73 -25.47 -10.81
C TYR A 257 -4.54 -24.28 -11.32
N ASP A 258 -3.94 -23.11 -11.24
CA ASP A 258 -4.38 -21.89 -11.87
C ASP A 258 -3.21 -21.31 -12.67
N ASN A 259 -3.47 -20.62 -13.76
CA ASN A 259 -2.45 -20.00 -14.61
C ASN A 259 -1.94 -18.66 -14.04
N HIS A 260 -2.70 -18.04 -13.10
CA HIS A 260 -2.33 -16.77 -12.46
C HIS A 260 -2.55 -16.74 -10.94
#